data_a3a3ef737b5e3eab52c7a0e705e9efd0
#
_entry.id   a3a3ef737b5e3eab52c7a0e705e9efd0
#
_cell.length_a   1.000
_cell.length_b   1.000
_cell.length_c   1.000
_cell.angle_alpha   90.00
_cell.angle_beta   90.00
_cell.angle_gamma   90.00
#
_symmetry.space_group_name_H-M   'P 1'
#
loop_
_entity.id
_entity.type
_entity.pdbx_description
1 polymer ?
#
loop_
_entity_poly.entity_id
_entity_poly.type
_entity_poly.pdbx_seq_one_letter_code
_entity_poly.pdbx_strand_id
1 'polypeptide(L)'
;MNRIVIALAALAGPAGLVAQSVPNACGLLADADVQRLIVRGRTRFHQTPETFVVGKGKGSLCDYSVGGQVAIFAGPNSAAVLEDHLKAFRIESQARQPVPGIGDKAFLFYPKPKNDRDDVGPYLVMSVGQFTVTAFLTAWKGQADGPMSTYCRDSANVKKDDKNACRDVMADKSEVPESLRPGVEELGKILVAKVQSGKV
;
A
#
# COMPACT_ATOMS: atom_id res chain seq x y z
N MET A 1 -17.27 -68.40 -14.03
CA MET A 1 -16.04 -67.58 -14.01
C MET A 1 -16.42 -66.19 -13.51
N ASN A 2 -16.27 -65.97 -12.19
CA ASN A 2 -16.60 -64.70 -11.54
C ASN A 2 -15.37 -63.79 -11.54
N ARG A 3 -15.47 -62.64 -12.20
CA ARG A 3 -14.44 -61.59 -12.15
C ARG A 3 -14.76 -60.63 -10.99
N ILE A 4 -13.93 -60.69 -9.96
CA ILE A 4 -13.97 -59.73 -8.85
C ILE A 4 -13.28 -58.45 -9.33
N VAL A 5 -14.04 -57.34 -9.41
CA VAL A 5 -13.51 -56.02 -9.65
C VAL A 5 -13.21 -55.38 -8.30
N ILE A 6 -11.93 -55.26 -7.96
CA ILE A 6 -11.49 -54.54 -6.77
C ILE A 6 -11.43 -53.02 -7.12
N ALA A 7 -12.37 -52.26 -6.59
CA ALA A 7 -12.35 -50.82 -6.68
C ALA A 7 -11.35 -50.28 -5.65
N LEU A 8 -10.21 -49.74 -6.11
CA LEU A 8 -9.31 -48.96 -5.27
C LEU A 8 -9.97 -47.60 -4.96
N ALA A 9 -10.48 -47.46 -3.76
CA ALA A 9 -10.86 -46.16 -3.23
C ALA A 9 -9.56 -45.37 -2.90
N ALA A 10 -9.23 -44.38 -3.71
CA ALA A 10 -8.19 -43.44 -3.41
C ALA A 10 -8.63 -42.59 -2.21
N LEU A 11 -8.02 -42.80 -1.06
CA LEU A 11 -8.11 -41.94 0.13
C LEU A 11 -7.41 -40.64 -0.22
N ALA A 12 -8.15 -39.66 -0.69
CA ALA A 12 -7.72 -38.29 -0.72
C ALA A 12 -7.62 -37.81 0.75
N GLY A 13 -6.44 -37.90 1.32
CA GLY A 13 -6.16 -37.31 2.61
C GLY A 13 -6.43 -35.82 2.59
N PRO A 14 -6.85 -35.22 3.72
CA PRO A 14 -7.03 -33.76 3.78
C PRO A 14 -5.70 -33.11 3.42
N ALA A 15 -5.68 -32.34 2.34
CA ALA A 15 -4.55 -31.49 1.99
C ALA A 15 -4.31 -30.58 3.20
N GLY A 16 -3.28 -30.88 3.98
CA GLY A 16 -2.88 -30.10 5.13
C GLY A 16 -2.74 -28.65 4.69
N LEU A 17 -3.50 -27.76 5.30
CA LEU A 17 -3.35 -26.32 5.17
C LEU A 17 -1.94 -25.98 5.64
N VAL A 18 -0.97 -26.02 4.73
CA VAL A 18 0.36 -25.47 4.97
C VAL A 18 0.12 -24.00 5.31
N ALA A 19 0.42 -23.66 6.56
CA ALA A 19 0.38 -22.27 7.00
C ALA A 19 1.39 -21.51 6.14
N GLN A 20 0.91 -20.85 5.08
CA GLN A 20 1.78 -20.07 4.22
C GLN A 20 2.37 -18.92 5.02
N SER A 21 3.69 -18.82 4.97
CA SER A 21 4.40 -17.66 5.50
C SER A 21 3.95 -16.43 4.70
N VAL A 22 3.67 -15.34 5.41
CA VAL A 22 3.41 -14.06 4.75
C VAL A 22 4.70 -13.56 4.13
N PRO A 23 4.72 -13.24 2.83
CA PRO A 23 5.90 -12.65 2.21
C PRO A 23 6.29 -11.34 2.89
N ASN A 24 7.59 -11.02 2.89
CA ASN A 24 8.07 -9.71 3.38
C ASN A 24 7.66 -8.61 2.39
N ALA A 25 6.83 -7.67 2.83
CA ALA A 25 6.34 -6.59 1.99
C ALA A 25 7.46 -5.71 1.40
N CYS A 26 8.56 -5.48 2.15
CA CYS A 26 9.71 -4.74 1.65
C CYS A 26 10.47 -5.46 0.53
N GLY A 27 10.37 -6.78 0.45
CA GLY A 27 10.97 -7.58 -0.63
C GLY A 27 10.15 -7.67 -1.91
N LEU A 28 8.95 -7.09 -1.94
CA LEU A 28 8.06 -7.15 -3.10
C LEU A 28 8.49 -6.23 -4.25
N LEU A 29 9.21 -5.16 -3.95
CA LEU A 29 9.64 -4.17 -4.94
C LEU A 29 11.15 -4.18 -5.11
N ALA A 30 11.60 -3.95 -6.34
CA ALA A 30 12.99 -3.65 -6.61
C ALA A 30 13.30 -2.19 -6.20
N ASP A 31 14.55 -1.92 -5.81
CA ASP A 31 14.99 -0.58 -5.39
C ASP A 31 14.71 0.49 -6.47
N ALA A 32 14.85 0.13 -7.75
CA ALA A 32 14.56 1.04 -8.86
C ALA A 32 13.08 1.46 -8.90
N ASP A 33 12.15 0.52 -8.64
CA ASP A 33 10.72 0.81 -8.60
C ASP A 33 10.36 1.64 -7.38
N VAL A 34 10.97 1.36 -6.23
CA VAL A 34 10.84 2.16 -5.00
C VAL A 34 11.27 3.60 -5.27
N GLN A 35 12.46 3.80 -5.86
CA GLN A 35 12.98 5.13 -6.17
C GLN A 35 12.07 5.89 -7.14
N ARG A 36 11.59 5.24 -8.17
CA ARG A 36 10.79 5.86 -9.22
C ARG A 36 9.36 6.16 -8.79
N LEU A 37 8.68 5.20 -8.17
CA LEU A 37 7.23 5.28 -7.91
C LEU A 37 6.90 5.79 -6.51
N ILE A 38 7.70 5.46 -5.51
CA ILE A 38 7.42 5.80 -4.11
C ILE A 38 8.21 7.02 -3.69
N VAL A 39 9.52 6.98 -3.86
CA VAL A 39 10.41 8.07 -3.40
C VAL A 39 10.29 9.31 -4.27
N ARG A 40 10.14 9.14 -5.58
CA ARG A 40 9.90 10.23 -6.55
C ARG A 40 10.90 11.40 -6.43
N GLY A 41 12.20 11.05 -6.38
CA GLY A 41 13.29 12.03 -6.34
C GLY A 41 13.58 12.63 -4.95
N ARG A 42 12.97 12.14 -3.89
CA ARG A 42 13.32 12.55 -2.53
C ARG A 42 14.63 11.92 -2.09
N THR A 43 15.48 12.70 -1.40
CA THR A 43 16.85 12.29 -1.09
C THR A 43 17.00 11.45 0.18
N ARG A 44 15.97 11.40 1.02
CA ARG A 44 16.01 10.65 2.28
C ARG A 44 14.74 9.83 2.44
N PHE A 45 14.88 8.52 2.48
CA PHE A 45 13.80 7.61 2.84
C PHE A 45 14.35 6.46 3.69
N HIS A 46 13.49 5.90 4.52
CA HIS A 46 13.76 4.70 5.28
C HIS A 46 12.69 3.67 4.93
N GLN A 47 13.11 2.43 4.80
CA GLN A 47 12.21 1.28 4.73
C GLN A 47 12.06 0.68 6.12
N THR A 48 10.85 0.61 6.61
CA THR A 48 10.55 -0.03 7.89
C THR A 48 9.66 -1.23 7.65
N PRO A 49 10.21 -2.46 7.79
CA PRO A 49 9.41 -3.67 7.69
C PRO A 49 8.64 -3.88 9.00
N GLU A 50 7.35 -4.14 8.88
CA GLU A 50 6.50 -4.51 9.99
C GLU A 50 5.76 -5.81 9.68
N THR A 51 5.67 -6.69 10.67
CA THR A 51 4.77 -7.85 10.63
C THR A 51 3.72 -7.68 11.71
N PHE A 52 2.49 -7.99 11.36
CA PHE A 52 1.38 -7.84 12.30
C PHE A 52 0.39 -9.00 12.17
N VAL A 53 -0.34 -9.20 13.25
CA VAL A 53 -1.45 -10.16 13.31
C VAL A 53 -2.71 -9.35 13.53
N VAL A 54 -3.70 -9.52 12.67
CA VAL A 54 -5.02 -8.89 12.81
C VAL A 54 -6.06 -9.98 12.81
N GLY A 55 -6.77 -10.14 13.91
CA GLY A 55 -7.71 -11.23 14.09
C GLY A 55 -7.05 -12.60 13.90
N LYS A 56 -7.51 -13.39 12.92
CA LYS A 56 -6.95 -14.72 12.57
C LYS A 56 -5.98 -14.65 11.38
N GLY A 57 -5.66 -13.48 10.87
CA GLY A 57 -4.79 -13.29 9.70
C GLY A 57 -3.43 -12.73 10.08
N LYS A 58 -2.51 -12.87 9.15
CA LYS A 58 -1.15 -12.32 9.25
C LYS A 58 -0.93 -11.36 8.10
N GLY A 59 -0.18 -10.30 8.35
CA GLY A 59 0.20 -9.33 7.35
C GLY A 59 1.65 -8.90 7.51
N SER A 60 2.23 -8.41 6.43
CA SER A 60 3.50 -7.72 6.38
C SER A 60 3.29 -6.38 5.72
N LEU A 61 3.89 -5.34 6.26
CA LEU A 61 3.84 -3.98 5.77
C LEU A 61 5.26 -3.48 5.55
N CYS A 62 5.46 -2.73 4.50
CA CYS A 62 6.65 -1.93 4.28
C CYS A 62 6.25 -0.46 4.24
N ASP A 63 6.70 0.29 5.22
CA ASP A 63 6.54 1.74 5.27
C ASP A 63 7.77 2.41 4.67
N TYR A 64 7.54 3.28 3.70
CA TYR A 64 8.54 4.12 3.06
C TYR A 64 8.34 5.56 3.52
N SER A 65 8.94 5.92 4.60
CA SER A 65 8.73 7.12 5.46
C SER A 65 8.32 8.44 4.77
N VAL A 66 8.49 8.56 3.46
CA VAL A 66 8.23 9.81 2.72
C VAL A 66 7.37 9.62 1.47
N GLY A 67 6.95 8.43 1.14
CA GLY A 67 6.35 8.20 -0.19
C GLY A 67 5.13 7.29 -0.22
N GLY A 68 4.95 6.47 0.78
CA GLY A 68 3.84 5.53 0.77
C GLY A 68 4.10 4.23 1.50
N GLN A 69 3.22 3.28 1.33
CA GLN A 69 3.23 1.99 2.00
C GLN A 69 2.84 0.87 1.03
N VAL A 70 3.40 -0.30 1.26
CA VAL A 70 2.96 -1.55 0.61
C VAL A 70 2.67 -2.56 1.70
N ALA A 71 1.53 -3.26 1.62
CA ALA A 71 1.24 -4.35 2.55
C ALA A 71 0.73 -5.59 1.81
N ILE A 72 0.95 -6.75 2.40
CA ILE A 72 0.45 -8.03 1.93
C ILE A 72 -0.17 -8.80 3.09
N PHE A 73 -1.35 -9.31 2.87
CA PHE A 73 -2.13 -10.12 3.81
C PHE A 73 -2.32 -11.51 3.21
N ALA A 74 -2.06 -12.53 3.98
CA ALA A 74 -2.14 -13.92 3.52
C ALA A 74 -3.29 -14.69 4.18
N GLY A 75 -3.76 -15.70 3.44
CA GLY A 75 -4.75 -16.65 3.90
C GLY A 75 -6.16 -16.44 3.31
N PRO A 76 -7.06 -17.40 3.54
CA PRO A 76 -8.39 -17.41 2.91
C PRO A 76 -9.27 -16.22 3.34
N ASN A 77 -8.95 -15.59 4.45
CA ASN A 77 -9.67 -14.42 4.97
C ASN A 77 -8.88 -13.11 4.80
N SER A 78 -7.89 -13.07 3.88
CA SER A 78 -7.01 -11.91 3.70
C SER A 78 -7.77 -10.59 3.49
N ALA A 79 -8.89 -10.62 2.79
CA ALA A 79 -9.73 -9.44 2.60
C ALA A 79 -10.39 -8.97 3.91
N ALA A 80 -10.85 -9.90 4.77
CA ALA A 80 -11.41 -9.55 6.08
C ALA A 80 -10.34 -9.00 7.03
N VAL A 81 -9.12 -9.56 6.96
CA VAL A 81 -7.96 -9.06 7.71
C VAL A 81 -7.64 -7.62 7.31
N LEU A 82 -7.69 -7.32 6.01
CA LEU A 82 -7.52 -5.96 5.52
C LEU A 82 -8.61 -5.03 6.07
N GLU A 83 -9.89 -5.42 6.04
CA GLU A 83 -10.97 -4.58 6.55
C GLU A 83 -10.81 -4.27 8.04
N ASP A 84 -10.36 -5.25 8.82
CA ASP A 84 -10.07 -5.05 10.24
C ASP A 84 -8.86 -4.13 10.44
N HIS A 85 -7.83 -4.24 9.60
CA HIS A 85 -6.68 -3.33 9.59
C HIS A 85 -7.11 -1.89 9.28
N LEU A 86 -7.89 -1.68 8.23
CA LEU A 86 -8.39 -0.36 7.87
C LEU A 86 -9.22 0.27 8.99
N LYS A 87 -10.06 -0.53 9.67
CA LYS A 87 -10.84 -0.07 10.84
C LYS A 87 -9.95 0.28 12.02
N ALA A 88 -8.94 -0.56 12.33
CA ALA A 88 -8.03 -0.33 13.46
C ALA A 88 -7.26 0.99 13.30
N PHE A 89 -6.84 1.31 12.08
CA PHE A 89 -6.17 2.58 11.75
C PHE A 89 -7.17 3.70 11.44
N ARG A 90 -8.48 3.47 11.62
CA ARG A 90 -9.55 4.43 11.36
C ARG A 90 -9.47 5.03 9.96
N ILE A 91 -9.03 4.23 8.98
CA ILE A 91 -9.02 4.61 7.57
C ILE A 91 -10.46 4.50 7.08
N GLU A 92 -11.19 5.60 7.09
CA GLU A 92 -12.53 5.67 6.52
C GLU A 92 -12.42 5.66 5.01
N SER A 93 -12.91 4.59 4.38
CA SER A 93 -12.94 4.51 2.92
C SER A 93 -14.01 5.44 2.36
N GLN A 94 -13.62 6.30 1.44
CA GLN A 94 -14.55 6.91 0.49
C GLN A 94 -15.05 5.85 -0.51
N ALA A 95 -15.94 6.25 -1.42
CA ALA A 95 -16.45 5.36 -2.46
C ALA A 95 -15.29 4.64 -3.17
N ARG A 96 -15.30 3.31 -3.11
CA ARG A 96 -14.30 2.45 -3.73
C ARG A 96 -14.54 2.42 -5.23
N GLN A 97 -13.54 2.81 -6.01
CA GLN A 97 -13.59 2.79 -7.47
C GLN A 97 -12.96 1.50 -7.99
N PRO A 98 -13.66 0.67 -8.76
CA PRO A 98 -13.05 -0.51 -9.35
C PRO A 98 -11.94 -0.13 -10.33
N VAL A 99 -10.84 -0.88 -10.32
CA VAL A 99 -9.71 -0.70 -11.22
C VAL A 99 -9.52 -2.00 -12.00
N PRO A 100 -9.89 -2.02 -13.29
CA PRO A 100 -9.78 -3.23 -14.10
C PRO A 100 -8.33 -3.54 -14.47
N GLY A 101 -8.03 -4.84 -14.69
CA GLY A 101 -6.74 -5.29 -15.21
C GLY A 101 -5.59 -5.32 -14.19
N ILE A 102 -5.90 -5.28 -12.90
CA ILE A 102 -4.91 -5.42 -11.82
C ILE A 102 -5.36 -6.54 -10.88
N GLY A 103 -4.60 -7.66 -10.86
CA GLY A 103 -4.94 -8.84 -10.07
C GLY A 103 -6.29 -9.46 -10.46
N ASP A 104 -6.85 -10.26 -9.56
CA ASP A 104 -8.16 -10.88 -9.75
C ASP A 104 -9.28 -9.85 -9.56
N LYS A 105 -9.07 -8.90 -8.65
CA LYS A 105 -9.96 -7.78 -8.35
C LYS A 105 -9.14 -6.65 -7.73
N ALA A 106 -9.39 -5.42 -8.16
CA ALA A 106 -8.79 -4.25 -7.54
C ALA A 106 -9.79 -3.12 -7.38
N PHE A 107 -9.57 -2.31 -6.37
CA PHE A 107 -10.30 -1.06 -6.16
C PHE A 107 -9.39 0.00 -5.55
N LEU A 108 -9.68 1.24 -5.87
CA LEU A 108 -8.96 2.42 -5.42
C LEU A 108 -9.90 3.33 -4.62
N PHE A 109 -9.37 3.95 -3.59
CA PHE A 109 -10.06 5.00 -2.84
C PHE A 109 -9.06 6.00 -2.27
N TYR A 110 -9.56 7.13 -1.79
CA TYR A 110 -8.76 8.16 -1.13
C TYR A 110 -9.18 8.23 0.34
N PRO A 111 -8.29 7.91 1.29
CA PRO A 111 -8.57 8.09 2.72
C PRO A 111 -8.89 9.55 3.04
N LYS A 112 -9.89 9.78 3.88
CA LYS A 112 -10.19 11.12 4.37
C LYS A 112 -9.18 11.51 5.47
N PRO A 113 -8.45 12.61 5.32
CA PRO A 113 -7.64 13.09 6.42
C PRO A 113 -8.56 13.53 7.58
N LYS A 114 -8.17 13.20 8.80
CA LYS A 114 -8.85 13.67 10.02
C LYS A 114 -8.28 14.97 10.52
N ASN A 115 -7.05 15.24 10.13
CA ASN A 115 -6.32 16.48 10.46
C ASN A 115 -5.31 16.79 9.35
N ASP A 116 -4.75 17.99 9.36
CA ASP A 116 -3.82 18.47 8.33
C ASP A 116 -2.48 17.73 8.29
N ARG A 117 -2.22 16.88 9.28
CA ARG A 117 -0.97 16.08 9.35
C ARG A 117 -1.14 14.68 8.77
N ASP A 118 -2.39 14.25 8.54
CA ASP A 118 -2.64 12.92 7.99
C ASP A 118 -2.14 12.85 6.55
N ASP A 119 -1.60 11.71 6.20
CA ASP A 119 -1.19 11.40 4.84
C ASP A 119 -2.43 11.25 3.95
N VAL A 120 -2.38 11.89 2.81
CA VAL A 120 -3.42 11.82 1.78
C VAL A 120 -2.84 11.26 0.50
N GLY A 121 -3.64 10.50 -0.23
CA GLY A 121 -3.21 9.92 -1.50
C GLY A 121 -4.07 8.73 -1.91
N PRO A 122 -3.83 8.17 -3.10
CA PRO A 122 -4.55 6.99 -3.55
C PRO A 122 -4.14 5.73 -2.78
N TYR A 123 -5.13 5.00 -2.31
CA TYR A 123 -5.00 3.70 -1.68
C TYR A 123 -5.57 2.64 -2.62
N LEU A 124 -4.72 1.76 -3.13
CA LEU A 124 -5.08 0.68 -4.03
C LEU A 124 -5.10 -0.64 -3.27
N VAL A 125 -6.17 -1.39 -3.40
CA VAL A 125 -6.34 -2.73 -2.84
C VAL A 125 -6.52 -3.73 -3.96
N MET A 126 -5.80 -4.83 -3.90
CA MET A 126 -5.80 -5.88 -4.92
C MET A 126 -5.96 -7.26 -4.31
N SER A 127 -6.76 -8.11 -4.92
CA SER A 127 -6.80 -9.54 -4.63
C SER A 127 -5.92 -10.27 -5.65
N VAL A 128 -5.05 -11.16 -5.17
CA VAL A 128 -4.13 -11.94 -5.99
C VAL A 128 -4.08 -13.37 -5.44
N GLY A 129 -4.89 -14.26 -5.99
CA GLY A 129 -5.08 -15.61 -5.45
C GLY A 129 -5.56 -15.55 -3.99
N GLN A 130 -4.79 -16.09 -3.08
CA GLN A 130 -5.09 -16.06 -1.64
C GLN A 130 -4.52 -14.87 -0.87
N PHE A 131 -3.89 -13.93 -1.58
CA PHE A 131 -3.34 -12.72 -0.98
C PHE A 131 -4.25 -11.52 -1.23
N THR A 132 -4.27 -10.62 -0.27
CA THR A 132 -4.70 -9.24 -0.45
C THR A 132 -3.49 -8.35 -0.36
N VAL A 133 -3.24 -7.57 -1.39
CA VAL A 133 -2.09 -6.67 -1.48
C VAL A 133 -2.59 -5.24 -1.52
N THR A 134 -1.90 -4.35 -0.83
CA THR A 134 -2.24 -2.93 -0.85
C THR A 134 -1.04 -2.08 -1.24
N ALA A 135 -1.32 -0.98 -1.90
CA ALA A 135 -0.35 0.05 -2.21
C ALA A 135 -0.95 1.43 -1.89
N PHE A 136 -0.21 2.24 -1.18
CA PHE A 136 -0.58 3.61 -0.85
C PHE A 136 0.57 4.53 -1.24
N LEU A 137 0.25 5.58 -1.99
CA LEU A 137 1.20 6.65 -2.30
C LEU A 137 0.77 7.92 -1.57
N THR A 138 1.67 8.45 -0.76
CA THR A 138 1.45 9.70 -0.04
C THR A 138 1.66 10.88 -0.97
N ALA A 139 0.64 11.71 -1.13
CA ALA A 139 0.76 12.99 -1.81
C ALA A 139 1.64 13.95 -0.97
N TRP A 140 2.60 14.54 -1.64
CA TRP A 140 3.52 15.40 -0.98
C TRP A 140 2.89 16.77 -0.62
N LYS A 141 3.00 17.13 0.65
CA LYS A 141 2.55 18.44 1.15
C LYS A 141 3.75 19.37 1.18
N GLY A 142 4.06 19.96 0.05
CA GLY A 142 5.09 20.99 -0.18
C GLY A 142 6.18 21.16 0.88
N GLN A 143 7.35 20.57 0.64
CA GLN A 143 8.58 21.03 1.27
C GLN A 143 9.41 21.70 0.19
N ALA A 144 9.31 23.02 0.11
CA ALA A 144 10.15 23.76 -0.79
C ALA A 144 11.62 23.61 -0.36
N ASP A 145 12.53 23.34 -1.30
CA ASP A 145 13.97 23.40 -1.05
C ASP A 145 14.43 24.83 -1.33
N GLY A 146 15.03 25.47 -0.33
CA GLY A 146 15.55 26.82 -0.49
C GLY A 146 15.39 27.69 0.78
N PRO A 147 16.04 28.87 0.84
CA PRO A 147 16.01 29.74 2.02
C PRO A 147 14.60 30.14 2.46
N MET A 148 13.72 30.49 1.52
CA MET A 148 12.34 30.87 1.82
C MET A 148 11.55 29.68 2.38
N SER A 149 11.78 28.48 1.89
CA SER A 149 11.09 27.28 2.36
C SER A 149 11.55 26.86 3.75
N THR A 150 12.83 27.03 4.05
CA THR A 150 13.36 26.80 5.41
C THR A 150 12.73 27.80 6.37
N TYR A 151 12.62 29.07 5.96
CA TYR A 151 11.94 30.09 6.72
C TYR A 151 10.45 29.77 6.94
N CYS A 152 9.74 29.38 5.90
CA CYS A 152 8.33 29.02 5.98
C CYS A 152 8.04 27.74 6.79
N ARG A 153 9.00 26.83 6.87
CA ARG A 153 8.89 25.58 7.64
C ARG A 153 8.95 25.81 9.14
N ASP A 154 9.71 26.81 9.56
CA ASP A 154 9.79 27.22 10.95
C ASP A 154 8.72 28.27 11.23
N SER A 155 7.53 27.81 11.63
CA SER A 155 6.36 28.65 11.86
C SER A 155 6.58 29.71 12.96
N ALA A 156 7.58 29.51 13.82
CA ALA A 156 7.95 30.49 14.85
C ALA A 156 8.64 31.73 14.25
N ASN A 157 9.27 31.56 13.08
CA ASN A 157 9.99 32.63 12.39
C ASN A 157 9.14 33.40 11.39
N VAL A 158 7.96 32.86 11.00
CA VAL A 158 7.10 33.45 9.97
C VAL A 158 6.41 34.68 10.51
N LYS A 159 6.76 35.87 9.99
CA LYS A 159 6.07 37.10 10.29
C LYS A 159 4.64 37.08 9.78
N LYS A 160 3.75 37.83 10.43
CA LYS A 160 2.32 37.88 10.13
C LYS A 160 2.06 38.22 8.65
N ASP A 161 2.87 39.07 8.06
CA ASP A 161 2.75 39.55 6.69
C ASP A 161 3.24 38.53 5.64
N ASP A 162 4.13 37.60 6.04
CA ASP A 162 4.70 36.60 5.16
C ASP A 162 3.87 35.29 5.08
N LYS A 163 2.82 35.19 5.88
CA LYS A 163 1.99 33.96 5.94
C LYS A 163 1.36 33.58 4.60
N ASN A 164 0.95 34.57 3.80
CA ASN A 164 0.38 34.32 2.48
C ASN A 164 1.45 33.86 1.49
N ALA A 165 2.62 34.53 1.49
CA ALA A 165 3.75 34.11 0.67
C ALA A 165 4.21 32.69 1.02
N CYS A 166 4.26 32.34 2.30
CA CYS A 166 4.57 31.00 2.74
C CYS A 166 3.52 29.97 2.29
N ARG A 167 2.24 30.31 2.38
CA ARG A 167 1.16 29.46 1.90
C ARG A 167 1.28 29.20 0.40
N ASP A 168 1.57 30.21 -0.39
CA ASP A 168 1.69 30.10 -1.83
C ASP A 168 2.91 29.28 -2.25
N VAL A 169 4.08 29.54 -1.62
CA VAL A 169 5.29 28.74 -1.84
C VAL A 169 5.11 27.27 -1.45
N MET A 170 4.30 26.97 -0.45
CA MET A 170 4.02 25.60 -0.02
C MET A 170 2.95 24.95 -0.91
N ALA A 171 1.97 25.72 -1.38
CA ALA A 171 0.91 25.23 -2.28
C ALA A 171 1.44 24.86 -3.67
N ASP A 172 2.34 25.67 -4.21
CA ASP A 172 2.92 25.46 -5.56
C ASP A 172 3.70 24.15 -5.72
N LYS A 173 4.07 23.52 -4.61
CA LYS A 173 4.84 22.27 -4.59
C LYS A 173 4.07 21.09 -4.02
N SER A 174 2.82 21.27 -3.63
CA SER A 174 1.99 20.17 -3.14
C SER A 174 1.51 19.31 -4.30
N GLU A 175 1.66 17.99 -4.15
CA GLU A 175 1.07 17.05 -5.11
C GLU A 175 -0.44 16.97 -4.89
N VAL A 176 -1.19 16.95 -5.96
CA VAL A 176 -2.62 16.65 -5.93
C VAL A 176 -2.76 15.13 -5.79
N PRO A 177 -3.49 14.62 -4.77
CA PRO A 177 -3.63 13.17 -4.55
C PRO A 177 -4.04 12.40 -5.80
N GLU A 178 -4.93 12.94 -6.61
CA GLU A 178 -5.42 12.34 -7.86
C GLU A 178 -4.32 12.20 -8.91
N SER A 179 -3.31 13.05 -8.92
CA SER A 179 -2.18 12.96 -9.86
C SER A 179 -1.31 11.74 -9.63
N LEU A 180 -1.39 11.12 -8.45
CA LEU A 180 -0.66 9.90 -8.09
C LEU A 180 -1.35 8.61 -8.53
N ARG A 181 -2.57 8.69 -9.05
CA ARG A 181 -3.33 7.52 -9.49
C ARG A 181 -2.58 6.66 -10.51
N PRO A 182 -2.01 7.19 -11.59
CA PRO A 182 -1.25 6.38 -12.54
C PRO A 182 -0.07 5.65 -11.88
N GLY A 183 0.63 6.32 -10.96
CA GLY A 183 1.75 5.74 -10.22
C GLY A 183 1.34 4.58 -9.32
N VAL A 184 0.23 4.70 -8.57
CA VAL A 184 -0.23 3.62 -7.70
C VAL A 184 -0.79 2.45 -8.51
N GLU A 185 -1.42 2.69 -9.65
CA GLU A 185 -1.88 1.63 -10.55
C GLU A 185 -0.71 0.87 -11.19
N GLU A 186 0.35 1.57 -11.60
CA GLU A 186 1.58 0.95 -12.08
C GLU A 186 2.25 0.11 -10.99
N LEU A 187 2.37 0.67 -9.78
CA LEU A 187 2.87 -0.04 -8.61
C LEU A 187 2.06 -1.31 -8.34
N GLY A 188 0.74 -1.23 -8.45
CA GLY A 188 -0.16 -2.38 -8.31
C GLY A 188 0.13 -3.49 -9.31
N LYS A 189 0.35 -3.17 -10.58
CA LYS A 189 0.70 -4.15 -11.63
C LYS A 189 2.02 -4.87 -11.32
N ILE A 190 3.03 -4.13 -10.84
CA ILE A 190 4.32 -4.69 -10.44
C ILE A 190 4.14 -5.68 -9.26
N LEU A 191 3.41 -5.27 -8.24
CA LEU A 191 3.13 -6.09 -7.05
C LEU A 191 2.38 -7.38 -7.42
N VAL A 192 1.35 -7.28 -8.26
CA VAL A 192 0.59 -8.44 -8.75
C VAL A 192 1.49 -9.42 -9.49
N ALA A 193 2.30 -8.92 -10.43
CA ALA A 193 3.23 -9.76 -11.20
C ALA A 193 4.25 -10.46 -10.28
N LYS A 194 4.73 -9.75 -9.25
CA LYS A 194 5.66 -10.32 -8.28
C LYS A 194 5.04 -11.43 -7.46
N VAL A 195 3.82 -11.22 -6.94
CA VAL A 195 3.09 -12.22 -6.16
C VAL A 195 2.75 -13.44 -7.01
N GLN A 196 2.27 -13.25 -8.24
CA GLN A 196 1.94 -14.33 -9.17
C GLN A 196 3.16 -15.16 -9.60
N SER A 197 4.34 -14.55 -9.67
CA SER A 197 5.57 -15.26 -10.01
C SER A 197 6.05 -16.24 -8.93
N GLY A 198 5.46 -16.21 -7.74
CA GLY A 198 5.89 -17.03 -6.59
C GLY A 198 7.30 -16.70 -6.08
N LYS A 199 7.89 -15.58 -6.51
CA LYS A 199 9.22 -15.10 -6.08
C LYS A 199 9.13 -14.18 -4.86
N VAL A 200 8.23 -14.51 -3.95
CA VAL A 200 7.94 -13.75 -2.73
C VAL A 200 8.23 -14.58 -1.48
#